data_ef763bc18ce99805acc6cf2d96668641
#
_entry.id   ef763bc18ce99805acc6cf2d96668641
#
_cell.length_a   1.000
_cell.length_b   1.000
_cell.length_c   1.000
_cell.angle_alpha   90.00
_cell.angle_beta   90.00
_cell.angle_gamma   90.00
#
_symmetry.space_group_name_H-M   'P 1'
#
loop_
_entity.id
_entity.type
_entity.pdbx_description
1 polymer ?
#
loop_
_entity_poly.entity_id
_entity_poly.type
_entity_poly.pdbx_seq_one_letter_code
_entity_poly.pdbx_strand_id
1 'polypeptide(L)'
;MTQDGKEIDMTRGMDESGLGMPGMAMASMSMPGMPAGGQATDSVPQVAQFVRYSGWPELKEALMSGRLKVAMMLAPMVMDLADKGVPLRIVALGHRSGAVIMVNKDSPARSFADLKGKRIAIPSRFAVDHIFVRRLMREHGLEDKDLTMVEIAPPDMPAALIAGAVDAYATGEPYGAKSEMAGYGRVLYMTRDVWPSYICCVLTVREELIKSDPELVQNLVNHVMSAGQWLDSDPKHRLVAARIASERSIFNQAFELIKWVMERPADRVTYGDLRLIRSEFDEMMQLAMNAKIIDHPIAYETYVDETFMRRFRPVDINIQ
;
A
#
# COMPACT_ATOMS: atom_id res chain seq x y z
N MET A 1 17.58 -20.08 9.30
CA MET A 1 17.94 -21.19 10.20
C MET A 1 18.64 -22.23 9.34
N THR A 2 19.83 -22.55 9.68
CA THR A 2 20.60 -23.62 9.04
C THR A 2 20.26 -24.94 9.70
N GLN A 3 19.84 -25.91 8.94
CA GLN A 3 19.90 -27.32 9.34
C GLN A 3 21.03 -27.91 8.52
N ASP A 4 22.03 -28.48 9.19
CA ASP A 4 23.20 -29.17 8.63
C ASP A 4 24.23 -28.33 7.87
N GLY A 5 24.47 -27.06 8.26
CA GLY A 5 25.62 -26.29 7.80
C GLY A 5 25.68 -25.99 6.29
N LYS A 6 24.56 -26.11 5.57
CA LYS A 6 24.48 -25.74 4.16
C LYS A 6 23.61 -24.52 3.99
N GLU A 7 24.16 -23.52 3.32
CA GLU A 7 23.45 -22.34 2.88
C GLU A 7 22.33 -22.73 1.90
N ILE A 8 21.09 -22.38 2.20
CA ILE A 8 19.96 -22.64 1.28
C ILE A 8 19.95 -21.49 0.26
N ASP A 9 20.32 -21.81 -0.96
CA ASP A 9 20.15 -20.92 -2.11
C ASP A 9 18.65 -20.79 -2.44
N MET A 10 18.06 -19.64 -2.08
CA MET A 10 16.65 -19.35 -2.30
C MET A 10 16.32 -18.90 -3.74
N THR A 11 17.25 -19.04 -4.68
CA THR A 11 17.04 -18.69 -6.10
C THR A 11 16.61 -19.88 -6.96
N ARG A 12 16.67 -21.12 -6.44
CA ARG A 12 16.19 -22.31 -7.14
C ARG A 12 14.78 -22.66 -6.70
N GLY A 13 13.87 -22.71 -7.67
CA GLY A 13 12.52 -23.23 -7.50
C GLY A 13 12.56 -24.66 -6.96
N MET A 14 11.87 -24.93 -5.86
CA MET A 14 11.67 -26.29 -5.38
C MET A 14 10.72 -27.00 -6.33
N ASP A 15 11.17 -28.15 -6.78
CA ASP A 15 10.44 -29.05 -7.62
C ASP A 15 9.33 -29.83 -6.87
N GLU A 16 8.56 -30.49 -7.64
CA GLU A 16 7.31 -31.17 -7.35
C GLU A 16 7.38 -32.20 -6.20
N SER A 17 7.25 -31.77 -4.95
CA SER A 17 6.78 -32.69 -3.90
C SER A 17 6.07 -31.93 -2.79
N GLY A 18 4.77 -31.84 -2.92
CA GLY A 18 3.68 -31.62 -1.99
C GLY A 18 4.01 -31.13 -0.59
N LEU A 19 3.93 -29.86 -0.40
CA LEU A 19 3.65 -28.98 0.74
C LEU A 19 4.24 -27.60 0.45
N GLY A 20 4.02 -27.13 -0.77
CA GLY A 20 4.55 -25.85 -1.22
C GLY A 20 3.63 -24.71 -0.83
N MET A 21 4.17 -23.74 -0.11
CA MET A 21 3.65 -22.38 -0.23
C MET A 21 3.66 -22.00 -1.72
N PRO A 22 2.65 -21.27 -2.22
CA PRO A 22 2.62 -20.88 -3.62
C PRO A 22 3.85 -20.03 -3.94
N GLY A 23 4.64 -20.53 -4.88
CA GLY A 23 5.92 -19.95 -5.27
C GLY A 23 5.77 -18.48 -5.69
N MET A 24 6.72 -17.67 -5.25
CA MET A 24 6.91 -16.33 -5.75
C MET A 24 7.30 -16.39 -7.23
N ALA A 25 6.34 -16.09 -8.12
CA ALA A 25 6.67 -15.88 -9.51
C ALA A 25 7.16 -14.44 -9.70
N MET A 26 8.35 -14.30 -10.24
CA MET A 26 8.90 -13.00 -10.64
C MET A 26 8.31 -12.63 -12.01
N ALA A 27 7.56 -11.53 -12.07
CA ALA A 27 7.14 -10.97 -13.34
C ALA A 27 8.19 -9.94 -13.81
N SER A 28 8.79 -10.18 -14.96
CA SER A 28 9.63 -9.20 -15.63
C SER A 28 8.73 -8.33 -16.52
N MET A 29 8.62 -7.04 -16.22
CA MET A 29 8.02 -6.08 -17.14
C MET A 29 9.11 -5.50 -18.04
N SER A 30 9.10 -5.84 -19.34
CA SER A 30 9.86 -5.11 -20.37
C SER A 30 9.13 -3.82 -20.70
N MET A 31 9.77 -2.69 -20.51
CA MET A 31 9.25 -1.41 -20.99
C MET A 31 9.56 -1.25 -22.48
N PRO A 32 8.57 -1.03 -23.36
CA PRO A 32 8.82 -0.76 -24.77
C PRO A 32 9.39 0.63 -24.96
N GLY A 33 10.26 0.73 -25.96
CA GLY A 33 11.24 1.75 -26.27
C GLY A 33 10.81 3.20 -26.30
N MET A 34 11.84 4.03 -26.08
CA MET A 34 11.85 5.47 -26.34
C MET A 34 11.84 5.79 -27.84
N PRO A 35 11.28 6.93 -28.26
CA PRO A 35 11.45 7.42 -29.64
C PRO A 35 12.92 7.81 -29.88
N ALA A 36 13.44 7.38 -31.03
CA ALA A 36 14.80 7.65 -31.47
C ALA A 36 15.03 9.15 -31.78
N GLY A 37 15.96 9.74 -31.05
CA GLY A 37 16.40 11.12 -31.26
C GLY A 37 17.51 11.52 -30.28
N GLY A 38 18.66 10.87 -30.34
CA GLY A 38 19.86 11.19 -29.55
C GLY A 38 20.68 9.93 -29.39
N GLN A 39 21.98 10.02 -29.61
CA GLN A 39 22.98 8.96 -29.69
C GLN A 39 22.69 7.75 -28.84
N ALA A 40 22.53 6.59 -29.48
CA ALA A 40 22.32 5.31 -28.85
C ALA A 40 23.51 4.96 -27.95
N THR A 41 23.34 5.13 -26.64
CA THR A 41 23.99 4.26 -25.67
C THR A 41 23.16 2.99 -25.66
N ASP A 42 23.78 1.83 -25.86
CA ASP A 42 23.15 0.51 -25.70
C ASP A 42 22.61 0.39 -24.27
N SER A 43 21.41 0.93 -24.04
CA SER A 43 20.73 0.81 -22.74
C SER A 43 20.12 -0.58 -22.67
N VAL A 44 20.71 -1.43 -21.85
CA VAL A 44 20.08 -2.70 -21.42
C VAL A 44 18.65 -2.41 -20.96
N PRO A 45 17.65 -3.14 -21.45
CA PRO A 45 16.27 -2.94 -21.01
C PRO A 45 16.21 -3.03 -19.49
N GLN A 46 15.75 -1.95 -18.83
CA GLN A 46 15.59 -1.94 -17.38
C GLN A 46 14.35 -2.78 -17.04
N VAL A 47 14.58 -3.94 -16.46
CA VAL A 47 13.52 -4.86 -16.01
C VAL A 47 13.33 -4.68 -14.50
N ALA A 48 12.15 -4.23 -14.10
CA ALA A 48 11.77 -4.17 -12.69
C ALA A 48 11.25 -5.56 -12.23
N GLN A 49 11.83 -6.09 -11.16
CA GLN A 49 11.34 -7.30 -10.51
C GLN A 49 10.44 -6.91 -9.33
N PHE A 50 9.23 -7.47 -9.30
CA PHE A 50 8.30 -7.28 -8.19
C PHE A 50 8.42 -8.40 -7.18
N VAL A 51 8.54 -8.02 -5.90
CA VAL A 51 8.50 -8.94 -4.78
C VAL A 51 7.29 -8.58 -3.91
N ARG A 52 6.44 -9.56 -3.66
CA ARG A 52 5.28 -9.41 -2.79
C ARG A 52 5.60 -9.94 -1.40
N TYR A 53 5.22 -9.17 -0.39
CA TYR A 53 5.33 -9.53 1.01
C TYR A 53 3.95 -9.81 1.61
N SER A 54 3.88 -10.73 2.55
CA SER A 54 2.64 -11.07 3.25
C SER A 54 2.26 -10.06 4.32
N GLY A 55 3.24 -9.33 4.84
CA GLY A 55 3.06 -8.36 5.92
C GLY A 55 4.06 -7.22 5.91
N TRP A 56 3.72 -6.18 6.65
CA TRP A 56 4.54 -4.97 6.76
C TRP A 56 5.90 -5.18 7.45
N PRO A 57 6.04 -6.07 8.47
CA PRO A 57 7.34 -6.31 9.11
C PRO A 57 8.39 -6.84 8.14
N GLU A 58 8.04 -7.81 7.30
CA GLU A 58 8.96 -8.41 6.33
C GLU A 58 9.39 -7.40 5.26
N LEU A 59 8.43 -6.61 4.73
CA LEU A 59 8.71 -5.53 3.78
C LEU A 59 9.67 -4.50 4.37
N LYS A 60 9.40 -4.07 5.62
CA LYS A 60 10.22 -3.13 6.36
C LYS A 60 11.66 -3.63 6.49
N GLU A 61 11.86 -4.88 6.92
CA GLU A 61 13.18 -5.48 7.05
C GLU A 61 13.93 -5.58 5.72
N ALA A 62 13.23 -5.94 4.64
CA ALA A 62 13.83 -6.01 3.30
C ALA A 62 14.32 -4.64 2.81
N LEU A 63 13.57 -3.57 3.11
CA LEU A 63 13.96 -2.21 2.77
C LEU A 63 15.09 -1.69 3.67
N MET A 64 15.03 -1.94 4.98
CA MET A 64 16.08 -1.54 5.94
C MET A 64 17.41 -2.19 5.62
N SER A 65 17.41 -3.49 5.32
CA SER A 65 18.62 -4.25 4.98
C SER A 65 19.20 -3.92 3.60
N GLY A 66 18.50 -3.13 2.77
CA GLY A 66 18.92 -2.80 1.41
C GLY A 66 18.69 -3.90 0.37
N ARG A 67 18.08 -5.03 0.74
CA ARG A 67 17.65 -6.06 -0.23
C ARG A 67 16.62 -5.52 -1.19
N LEU A 68 15.79 -4.59 -0.73
CA LEU A 68 14.80 -3.87 -1.53
C LEU A 68 15.23 -2.41 -1.64
N LYS A 69 15.28 -1.88 -2.85
CA LYS A 69 15.67 -0.48 -3.11
C LYS A 69 14.47 0.46 -3.21
N VAL A 70 13.33 -0.07 -3.62
CA VAL A 70 12.08 0.65 -3.84
C VAL A 70 10.93 -0.14 -3.23
N ALA A 71 9.97 0.52 -2.61
CA ALA A 71 8.77 -0.12 -2.07
C ALA A 71 7.56 0.81 -2.11
N MET A 72 6.38 0.23 -2.26
CA MET A 72 5.14 0.88 -1.86
C MET A 72 4.95 0.65 -0.36
N MET A 73 4.97 1.72 0.44
CA MET A 73 4.91 1.66 1.90
C MET A 73 3.83 2.57 2.47
N LEU A 74 3.54 2.36 3.74
CA LEU A 74 2.66 3.24 4.52
C LEU A 74 3.44 4.50 4.94
N ALA A 75 2.90 5.69 4.69
CA ALA A 75 3.60 6.95 4.96
C ALA A 75 4.08 7.11 6.42
N PRO A 76 3.28 6.79 7.46
CA PRO A 76 3.75 6.91 8.84
C PRO A 76 4.91 5.96 9.17
N MET A 77 4.97 4.80 8.51
CA MET A 77 6.08 3.87 8.66
C MET A 77 7.37 4.42 8.04
N VAL A 78 7.28 5.11 6.90
CA VAL A 78 8.45 5.78 6.29
C VAL A 78 8.92 6.94 7.16
N MET A 79 8.00 7.73 7.73
CA MET A 79 8.31 8.80 8.68
C MET A 79 9.11 8.26 9.87
N ASP A 80 8.62 7.20 10.54
CA ASP A 80 9.28 6.55 11.67
C ASP A 80 10.68 6.01 11.31
N LEU A 81 10.81 5.41 10.13
CA LEU A 81 12.11 4.89 9.67
C LEU A 81 13.11 5.99 9.35
N ALA A 82 12.67 7.05 8.68
CA ALA A 82 13.52 8.19 8.34
C ALA A 82 14.00 8.92 9.60
N ASP A 83 13.13 9.09 10.61
CA ASP A 83 13.47 9.64 11.91
C ASP A 83 14.57 8.83 12.63
N LYS A 84 14.53 7.50 12.48
CA LYS A 84 15.55 6.59 13.00
C LYS A 84 16.83 6.54 12.15
N GLY A 85 16.96 7.42 11.18
CA GLY A 85 18.15 7.53 10.33
C GLY A 85 18.23 6.50 9.20
N VAL A 86 17.14 5.79 8.90
CA VAL A 86 17.11 4.91 7.72
C VAL A 86 17.05 5.80 6.46
N PRO A 87 18.00 5.67 5.50
CA PRO A 87 18.12 6.60 4.37
C PRO A 87 17.06 6.31 3.30
N LEU A 88 15.85 6.81 3.52
CA LEU A 88 14.67 6.62 2.67
C LEU A 88 14.06 7.96 2.27
N ARG A 89 13.45 8.01 1.08
CA ARG A 89 12.67 9.15 0.60
C ARG A 89 11.36 8.69 -0.05
N ILE A 90 10.28 9.39 0.27
CA ILE A 90 9.03 9.32 -0.47
C ILE A 90 9.18 10.20 -1.70
N VAL A 91 8.92 9.67 -2.89
CA VAL A 91 9.10 10.37 -4.17
C VAL A 91 7.80 10.56 -4.96
N ALA A 92 6.74 9.80 -4.62
CA ALA A 92 5.38 9.95 -5.15
C ALA A 92 4.39 9.25 -4.22
N LEU A 93 3.09 9.48 -4.43
CA LEU A 93 2.07 8.61 -3.83
C LEU A 93 1.91 7.33 -4.65
N GLY A 94 1.39 6.27 -4.03
CA GLY A 94 0.97 5.04 -4.71
C GLY A 94 -0.50 5.08 -5.09
N HIS A 95 -1.34 5.53 -4.16
CA HIS A 95 -2.77 5.76 -4.37
C HIS A 95 -3.34 6.57 -3.21
N ARG A 96 -4.55 7.08 -3.43
CA ARG A 96 -5.37 7.76 -2.43
C ARG A 96 -6.59 6.94 -2.09
N SER A 97 -7.15 7.15 -0.91
CA SER A 97 -8.32 6.42 -0.43
C SER A 97 -8.10 4.89 -0.38
N GLY A 98 -9.15 4.09 -0.40
CA GLY A 98 -9.06 2.64 -0.47
C GLY A 98 -8.95 1.94 0.88
N ALA A 99 -9.05 2.64 2.02
CA ALA A 99 -9.20 1.98 3.30
C ALA A 99 -10.66 2.03 3.78
N VAL A 100 -11.04 1.00 4.52
CA VAL A 100 -12.40 0.79 5.02
C VAL A 100 -12.39 0.35 6.49
N ILE A 101 -13.47 0.69 7.20
CA ILE A 101 -13.84 0.05 8.47
C ILE A 101 -14.93 -0.96 8.17
N MET A 102 -14.63 -2.23 8.45
CA MET A 102 -15.55 -3.34 8.23
C MET A 102 -16.11 -3.84 9.55
N VAL A 103 -17.39 -4.20 9.53
CA VAL A 103 -18.07 -4.91 10.63
C VAL A 103 -18.80 -6.13 10.06
N ASN A 104 -19.18 -7.06 10.94
CA ASN A 104 -20.05 -8.17 10.52
C ASN A 104 -21.35 -7.61 9.94
N LYS A 105 -21.91 -8.25 8.90
CA LYS A 105 -23.15 -7.80 8.25
C LYS A 105 -24.32 -7.65 9.23
N ASP A 106 -24.39 -8.53 10.23
CA ASP A 106 -25.44 -8.57 11.23
C ASP A 106 -25.13 -7.69 12.46
N SER A 107 -23.99 -7.00 12.47
CA SER A 107 -23.63 -6.05 13.53
C SER A 107 -24.67 -4.93 13.61
N PRO A 108 -25.14 -4.56 14.83
CA PRO A 108 -26.05 -3.43 15.01
C PRO A 108 -25.37 -2.06 14.83
N ALA A 109 -24.02 -2.01 14.75
CA ALA A 109 -23.27 -0.77 14.66
C ALA A 109 -23.70 0.07 13.42
N ARG A 110 -24.00 1.34 13.62
CA ARG A 110 -24.34 2.31 12.56
C ARG A 110 -23.38 3.48 12.52
N SER A 111 -22.64 3.67 13.61
CA SER A 111 -21.62 4.71 13.75
C SER A 111 -20.38 4.13 14.41
N PHE A 112 -19.30 4.90 14.42
CA PHE A 112 -18.07 4.49 15.09
C PHE A 112 -18.24 4.44 16.62
N ALA A 113 -19.14 5.25 17.19
CA ALA A 113 -19.48 5.22 18.60
C ALA A 113 -20.03 3.85 19.08
N ASP A 114 -20.70 3.12 18.19
CA ASP A 114 -21.26 1.80 18.49
C ASP A 114 -20.18 0.70 18.65
N LEU A 115 -18.93 1.03 18.30
CA LEU A 115 -17.78 0.15 18.51
C LEU A 115 -17.18 0.26 19.93
N LYS A 116 -17.77 1.08 20.82
CA LYS A 116 -17.33 1.17 22.21
C LYS A 116 -17.34 -0.21 22.89
N GLY A 117 -16.23 -0.55 23.57
CA GLY A 117 -16.02 -1.85 24.20
C GLY A 117 -15.69 -3.00 23.24
N LYS A 118 -15.52 -2.71 21.94
CA LYS A 118 -15.28 -3.70 20.90
C LYS A 118 -13.80 -3.88 20.59
N ARG A 119 -13.50 -5.00 19.88
CA ARG A 119 -12.15 -5.30 19.34
C ARG A 119 -12.10 -4.92 17.88
N ILE A 120 -11.11 -4.12 17.49
CA ILE A 120 -10.86 -3.77 16.09
C ILE A 120 -9.46 -4.20 15.66
N ALA A 121 -9.38 -4.90 14.52
CA ALA A 121 -8.08 -5.21 13.92
C ALA A 121 -7.54 -4.03 13.12
N ILE A 122 -6.24 -3.83 13.20
CA ILE A 122 -5.45 -2.87 12.39
C ILE A 122 -4.26 -3.59 11.78
N PRO A 123 -3.73 -3.15 10.61
CA PRO A 123 -2.60 -3.83 9.95
C PRO A 123 -1.28 -3.72 10.73
N SER A 124 -1.06 -2.59 11.38
CA SER A 124 0.10 -2.25 12.19
C SER A 124 -0.18 -0.97 12.97
N ARG A 125 0.50 -0.78 14.10
CA ARG A 125 0.48 0.50 14.84
C ARG A 125 0.99 1.68 13.99
N PHE A 126 1.85 1.44 13.02
CA PHE A 126 2.37 2.44 12.07
C PHE A 126 1.55 2.53 10.77
N ALA A 127 0.41 1.86 10.69
CA ALA A 127 -0.46 1.96 9.54
C ALA A 127 -1.27 3.26 9.56
N VAL A 128 -1.49 3.83 8.39
CA VAL A 128 -2.40 4.97 8.24
C VAL A 128 -3.85 4.56 8.59
N ASP A 129 -4.20 3.28 8.45
CA ASP A 129 -5.47 2.72 8.93
C ASP A 129 -5.63 2.87 10.45
N HIS A 130 -4.55 2.75 11.23
CA HIS A 130 -4.57 3.04 12.68
C HIS A 130 -4.87 4.50 12.94
N ILE A 131 -4.24 5.41 12.19
CA ILE A 131 -4.54 6.86 12.28
C ILE A 131 -6.00 7.12 11.94
N PHE A 132 -6.54 6.44 10.93
CA PHE A 132 -7.95 6.51 10.56
C PHE A 132 -8.88 6.09 11.70
N VAL A 133 -8.59 4.97 12.34
CA VAL A 133 -9.33 4.51 13.54
C VAL A 133 -9.24 5.56 14.66
N ARG A 134 -8.05 6.08 14.96
CA ARG A 134 -7.85 7.11 15.99
C ARG A 134 -8.57 8.42 15.71
N ARG A 135 -8.60 8.83 14.45
CA ARG A 135 -9.38 10.00 13.99
C ARG A 135 -10.86 9.81 14.29
N LEU A 136 -11.44 8.67 13.86
CA LEU A 136 -12.85 8.38 14.11
C LEU A 136 -13.17 8.24 15.61
N MET A 137 -12.29 7.64 16.41
CA MET A 137 -12.45 7.60 17.86
C MET A 137 -12.63 9.02 18.43
N ARG A 138 -11.74 9.94 18.06
CA ARG A 138 -11.80 11.32 18.54
C ARG A 138 -13.07 12.04 18.07
N GLU A 139 -13.45 11.90 16.81
CA GLU A 139 -14.65 12.50 16.23
C GLU A 139 -15.93 12.01 16.93
N HIS A 140 -15.91 10.77 17.44
CA HIS A 140 -17.03 10.16 18.15
C HIS A 140 -16.89 10.15 19.68
N GLY A 141 -15.91 10.87 20.23
CA GLY A 141 -15.71 11.00 21.67
C GLY A 141 -15.28 9.73 22.38
N LEU A 142 -14.62 8.81 21.68
CA LEU A 142 -14.05 7.58 22.26
C LEU A 142 -12.60 7.81 22.72
N GLU A 143 -12.26 7.24 23.87
CA GLU A 143 -10.92 7.23 24.47
C GLU A 143 -10.21 5.89 24.20
N ASP A 144 -8.89 5.85 24.47
CA ASP A 144 -8.05 4.66 24.29
C ASP A 144 -8.61 3.40 24.99
N LYS A 145 -9.22 3.58 26.18
CA LYS A 145 -9.85 2.50 26.97
C LYS A 145 -11.13 1.95 26.38
N ASP A 146 -11.76 2.70 25.45
CA ASP A 146 -13.06 2.37 24.88
C ASP A 146 -12.97 1.41 23.69
N LEU A 147 -11.77 1.10 23.18
CA LEU A 147 -11.58 0.21 22.05
C LEU A 147 -10.33 -0.65 22.23
N THR A 148 -10.43 -1.94 22.00
CA THR A 148 -9.26 -2.83 21.99
C THR A 148 -8.75 -2.99 20.57
N MET A 149 -7.55 -2.46 20.29
CA MET A 149 -6.90 -2.61 18.99
C MET A 149 -6.00 -3.85 18.97
N VAL A 150 -6.08 -4.62 17.89
CA VAL A 150 -5.30 -5.86 17.68
C VAL A 150 -4.58 -5.76 16.34
N GLU A 151 -3.27 -6.01 16.31
CA GLU A 151 -2.54 -6.08 15.06
C GLU A 151 -2.76 -7.43 14.40
N ILE A 152 -3.32 -7.43 13.17
CA ILE A 152 -3.56 -8.63 12.36
C ILE A 152 -3.12 -8.30 10.93
N ALA A 153 -2.46 -9.26 10.27
CA ALA A 153 -2.10 -9.10 8.86
C ALA A 153 -3.37 -8.94 7.99
N PRO A 154 -3.41 -7.99 7.04
CA PRO A 154 -4.61 -7.72 6.25
C PRO A 154 -5.28 -8.94 5.61
N PRO A 155 -4.55 -9.93 5.06
CA PRO A 155 -5.16 -11.14 4.50
C PRO A 155 -5.97 -11.97 5.50
N ASP A 156 -5.65 -11.88 6.80
CA ASP A 156 -6.26 -12.69 7.86
C ASP A 156 -7.45 -12.00 8.54
N MET A 157 -7.60 -10.68 8.34
CA MET A 157 -8.67 -9.88 8.97
C MET A 157 -10.09 -10.36 8.61
N PRO A 158 -10.39 -10.70 7.33
CA PRO A 158 -11.68 -11.25 6.98
C PRO A 158 -12.04 -12.51 7.77
N ALA A 159 -11.10 -13.44 7.92
CA ALA A 159 -11.28 -14.65 8.70
C ALA A 159 -11.46 -14.37 10.21
N ALA A 160 -10.70 -13.41 10.75
CA ALA A 160 -10.82 -12.99 12.15
C ALA A 160 -12.22 -12.40 12.45
N LEU A 161 -12.79 -11.64 11.51
CA LEU A 161 -14.15 -11.10 11.63
C LEU A 161 -15.21 -12.22 11.62
N ILE A 162 -15.09 -13.19 10.69
CA ILE A 162 -15.99 -14.36 10.61
C ILE A 162 -15.95 -15.16 11.91
N ALA A 163 -14.76 -15.42 12.43
CA ALA A 163 -14.55 -16.20 13.65
C ALA A 163 -15.00 -15.46 14.93
N GLY A 164 -15.38 -14.18 14.83
CA GLY A 164 -15.68 -13.34 15.98
C GLY A 164 -14.46 -13.06 16.87
N ALA A 165 -13.25 -13.27 16.34
CA ALA A 165 -12.01 -12.89 17.02
C ALA A 165 -11.87 -11.37 17.14
N VAL A 166 -12.44 -10.64 16.21
CA VAL A 166 -12.62 -9.18 16.25
C VAL A 166 -14.05 -8.80 15.87
N ASP A 167 -14.51 -7.64 16.34
CA ASP A 167 -15.84 -7.10 16.06
C ASP A 167 -15.84 -6.21 14.82
N ALA A 168 -14.66 -5.64 14.48
CA ALA A 168 -14.42 -4.80 13.33
C ALA A 168 -12.97 -4.95 12.86
N TYR A 169 -12.68 -4.46 11.65
CA TYR A 169 -11.30 -4.24 11.21
C TYR A 169 -11.20 -3.01 10.32
N ALA A 170 -10.02 -2.37 10.37
CA ALA A 170 -9.63 -1.28 9.49
C ALA A 170 -8.52 -1.78 8.56
N THR A 171 -8.68 -1.68 7.25
CA THR A 171 -7.66 -2.11 6.29
C THR A 171 -7.85 -1.50 4.91
N GLY A 172 -6.78 -1.50 4.12
CA GLY A 172 -6.84 -1.23 2.69
C GLY A 172 -7.51 -2.35 1.89
N GLU A 173 -8.05 -1.99 0.72
CA GLU A 173 -8.61 -2.95 -0.23
C GLU A 173 -7.51 -3.91 -0.76
N PRO A 174 -7.86 -5.15 -1.15
CA PRO A 174 -9.20 -5.68 -1.46
C PRO A 174 -9.90 -6.42 -0.29
N TYR A 175 -9.42 -6.31 0.92
CA TYR A 175 -9.89 -7.14 2.03
C TYR A 175 -11.28 -6.73 2.56
N GLY A 176 -11.66 -5.45 2.40
CA GLY A 176 -13.04 -5.01 2.63
C GLY A 176 -14.00 -5.63 1.62
N ALA A 177 -13.71 -5.48 0.34
CA ALA A 177 -14.50 -6.06 -0.74
C ALA A 177 -14.63 -7.58 -0.62
N LYS A 178 -13.58 -8.27 -0.15
CA LYS A 178 -13.62 -9.72 0.10
C LYS A 178 -14.72 -10.11 1.09
N SER A 179 -14.87 -9.34 2.18
CA SER A 179 -15.91 -9.59 3.19
C SER A 179 -17.32 -9.23 2.68
N GLU A 180 -17.43 -8.14 1.88
CA GLU A 180 -18.71 -7.75 1.27
C GLU A 180 -19.20 -8.80 0.27
N MET A 181 -18.34 -9.20 -0.69
CA MET A 181 -18.67 -10.19 -1.72
C MET A 181 -19.03 -11.56 -1.12
N ALA A 182 -18.36 -11.95 -0.04
CA ALA A 182 -18.65 -13.19 0.67
C ALA A 182 -19.91 -13.10 1.55
N GLY A 183 -20.52 -11.91 1.68
CA GLY A 183 -21.80 -11.70 2.33
C GLY A 183 -21.81 -11.80 3.86
N TYR A 184 -20.66 -11.73 4.52
CA TYR A 184 -20.57 -11.74 5.98
C TYR A 184 -20.07 -10.43 6.59
N GLY A 185 -19.52 -9.54 5.77
CA GLY A 185 -19.08 -8.22 6.20
C GLY A 185 -19.83 -7.10 5.48
N ARG A 186 -19.89 -5.96 6.11
CA ARG A 186 -20.34 -4.70 5.50
C ARG A 186 -19.42 -3.56 5.87
N VAL A 187 -19.31 -2.59 4.98
CA VAL A 187 -18.60 -1.34 5.24
C VAL A 187 -19.38 -0.54 6.28
N LEU A 188 -18.67 -0.05 7.30
CA LEU A 188 -19.17 0.96 8.23
C LEU A 188 -18.69 2.36 7.80
N TYR A 189 -17.42 2.48 7.39
CA TYR A 189 -16.82 3.71 6.85
C TYR A 189 -15.88 3.41 5.70
N MET A 190 -15.82 4.34 4.73
CA MET A 190 -14.77 4.41 3.71
C MET A 190 -13.97 5.71 3.92
N THR A 191 -12.67 5.66 3.72
CA THR A 191 -11.81 6.85 3.82
C THR A 191 -12.22 7.95 2.85
N ARG A 192 -12.67 7.62 1.64
CA ARG A 192 -13.19 8.58 0.66
C ARG A 192 -14.28 9.50 1.22
N ASP A 193 -15.10 9.02 2.16
CA ASP A 193 -16.26 9.72 2.67
C ASP A 193 -15.93 10.63 3.88
N VAL A 194 -14.90 10.25 4.65
CA VAL A 194 -14.59 10.89 5.93
C VAL A 194 -13.19 11.49 6.01
N TRP A 195 -12.32 11.17 5.07
CA TRP A 195 -10.97 11.72 5.02
C TRP A 195 -10.51 11.92 3.55
N PRO A 196 -10.96 12.98 2.87
CA PRO A 196 -10.65 13.19 1.44
C PRO A 196 -9.17 13.29 1.10
N SER A 197 -8.33 13.83 2.03
CA SER A 197 -6.87 13.93 1.88
C SER A 197 -6.12 12.65 2.26
N TYR A 198 -6.81 11.52 2.44
CA TYR A 198 -6.20 10.28 2.86
C TYR A 198 -5.11 9.82 1.90
N ILE A 199 -3.87 9.73 2.41
CA ILE A 199 -2.72 9.12 1.74
C ILE A 199 -2.62 7.68 2.25
N CYS A 200 -2.76 6.69 1.38
CA CYS A 200 -2.58 5.29 1.77
C CYS A 200 -1.13 4.86 1.62
N CYS A 201 -0.72 4.51 0.42
CA CYS A 201 0.64 4.06 0.14
C CYS A 201 1.45 5.14 -0.57
N VAL A 202 2.74 5.14 -0.31
CA VAL A 202 3.72 6.04 -0.91
C VAL A 202 4.82 5.26 -1.60
N LEU A 203 5.28 5.76 -2.73
CA LEU A 203 6.45 5.25 -3.41
C LEU A 203 7.69 5.69 -2.65
N THR A 204 8.37 4.75 -2.03
CA THR A 204 9.54 4.97 -1.20
C THR A 204 10.78 4.41 -1.87
N VAL A 205 11.85 5.20 -1.90
CA VAL A 205 13.12 4.87 -2.52
C VAL A 205 14.25 5.04 -1.51
N ARG A 206 15.22 4.14 -1.52
CA ARG A 206 16.44 4.32 -0.73
C ARG A 206 17.29 5.43 -1.34
N GLU A 207 17.87 6.30 -0.49
CA GLU A 207 18.74 7.39 -0.94
C GLU A 207 19.96 6.90 -1.74
N GLU A 208 20.41 5.69 -1.45
CA GLU A 208 21.49 5.04 -2.19
C GLU A 208 21.14 4.94 -3.69
N LEU A 209 19.91 4.53 -4.03
CA LEU A 209 19.46 4.46 -5.41
C LEU A 209 19.27 5.86 -6.02
N ILE A 210 18.74 6.80 -5.25
CA ILE A 210 18.60 8.21 -5.69
C ILE A 210 19.97 8.79 -6.09
N LYS A 211 21.03 8.46 -5.34
CA LYS A 211 22.40 8.94 -5.59
C LYS A 211 23.09 8.22 -6.74
N SER A 212 22.90 6.90 -6.86
CA SER A 212 23.57 6.06 -7.86
C SER A 212 22.91 6.11 -9.23
N ASP A 213 21.57 6.22 -9.29
CA ASP A 213 20.81 6.23 -10.53
C ASP A 213 19.54 7.10 -10.43
N PRO A 214 19.70 8.43 -10.40
CA PRO A 214 18.55 9.34 -10.30
C PRO A 214 17.66 9.29 -11.55
N GLU A 215 18.17 8.87 -12.71
CA GLU A 215 17.37 8.73 -13.93
C GLU A 215 16.42 7.55 -13.84
N LEU A 216 16.85 6.43 -13.28
CA LEU A 216 15.96 5.29 -12.98
C LEU A 216 14.84 5.71 -12.04
N VAL A 217 15.15 6.45 -10.99
CA VAL A 217 14.12 6.95 -10.04
C VAL A 217 13.15 7.90 -10.75
N GLN A 218 13.65 8.80 -11.61
CA GLN A 218 12.79 9.70 -12.39
C GLN A 218 11.86 8.91 -13.34
N ASN A 219 12.40 7.92 -14.04
CA ASN A 219 11.64 7.06 -14.93
C ASN A 219 10.55 6.30 -14.15
N LEU A 220 10.88 5.76 -12.98
CA LEU A 220 9.92 5.08 -12.11
C LEU A 220 8.78 6.02 -11.69
N VAL A 221 9.08 7.22 -11.23
CA VAL A 221 8.08 8.23 -10.86
C VAL A 221 7.20 8.59 -12.05
N ASN A 222 7.80 8.82 -13.24
CA ASN A 222 7.05 9.11 -14.45
C ASN A 222 6.05 8.00 -14.79
N HIS A 223 6.46 6.74 -14.72
CA HIS A 223 5.58 5.60 -15.01
C HIS A 223 4.50 5.40 -13.95
N VAL A 224 4.83 5.51 -12.66
CA VAL A 224 3.84 5.36 -11.58
C VAL A 224 2.78 6.46 -11.67
N MET A 225 3.17 7.71 -11.86
CA MET A 225 2.21 8.82 -11.98
C MET A 225 1.39 8.73 -13.26
N SER A 226 2.00 8.37 -14.40
CA SER A 226 1.26 8.19 -15.66
C SER A 226 0.31 7.01 -15.61
N ALA A 227 0.70 5.90 -14.99
CA ALA A 227 -0.19 4.75 -14.78
C ALA A 227 -1.38 5.12 -13.89
N GLY A 228 -1.16 5.94 -12.85
CA GLY A 228 -2.25 6.45 -12.02
C GLY A 228 -3.24 7.30 -12.82
N GLN A 229 -2.74 8.24 -13.62
CA GLN A 229 -3.59 9.08 -14.50
C GLN A 229 -4.34 8.22 -15.54
N TRP A 230 -3.66 7.26 -16.14
CA TRP A 230 -4.27 6.31 -17.09
C TRP A 230 -5.38 5.50 -16.43
N LEU A 231 -5.18 4.98 -15.23
CA LEU A 231 -6.19 4.22 -14.48
C LEU A 231 -7.48 5.02 -14.25
N ASP A 232 -7.37 6.29 -13.92
CA ASP A 232 -8.53 7.14 -13.59
C ASP A 232 -9.13 7.85 -14.82
N SER A 233 -8.49 7.77 -15.99
CA SER A 233 -8.96 8.44 -17.21
C SER A 233 -10.13 7.71 -17.90
N ASP A 234 -10.25 6.39 -17.76
CA ASP A 234 -11.33 5.59 -18.35
C ASP A 234 -11.65 4.37 -17.45
N PRO A 235 -12.93 4.10 -17.15
CA PRO A 235 -13.32 2.89 -16.41
C PRO A 235 -12.81 1.58 -17.03
N LYS A 236 -12.62 1.52 -18.36
CA LYS A 236 -12.06 0.35 -19.03
C LYS A 236 -10.62 0.07 -18.62
N HIS A 237 -9.83 1.12 -18.36
CA HIS A 237 -8.45 0.97 -17.89
C HIS A 237 -8.40 0.27 -16.53
N ARG A 238 -9.34 0.58 -15.64
CA ARG A 238 -9.47 -0.09 -14.35
C ARG A 238 -9.77 -1.58 -14.49
N LEU A 239 -10.56 -1.98 -15.51
CA LEU A 239 -10.81 -3.40 -15.80
C LEU A 239 -9.57 -4.11 -16.35
N VAL A 240 -8.81 -3.43 -17.23
CA VAL A 240 -7.51 -3.96 -17.70
C VAL A 240 -6.56 -4.15 -16.53
N ALA A 241 -6.43 -3.15 -15.66
CA ALA A 241 -5.59 -3.23 -14.45
C ALA A 241 -6.07 -4.35 -13.51
N ALA A 242 -7.38 -4.53 -13.33
CA ALA A 242 -7.94 -5.61 -12.52
C ALA A 242 -7.55 -6.99 -13.08
N ARG A 243 -7.53 -7.14 -14.41
CA ARG A 243 -7.09 -8.39 -15.08
C ARG A 243 -5.62 -8.67 -14.81
N ILE A 244 -4.75 -7.67 -14.99
CA ILE A 244 -3.31 -7.79 -14.72
C ILE A 244 -3.09 -8.14 -13.24
N ALA A 245 -3.73 -7.41 -12.33
CA ALA A 245 -3.60 -7.65 -10.89
C ALA A 245 -4.10 -9.05 -10.47
N SER A 246 -5.00 -9.66 -11.23
CA SER A 246 -5.48 -11.02 -10.97
C SER A 246 -4.51 -12.12 -11.40
N GLU A 247 -3.51 -11.80 -12.21
CA GLU A 247 -2.53 -12.77 -12.64
C GLU A 247 -1.77 -13.37 -11.45
N ARG A 248 -1.51 -14.68 -11.53
CA ARG A 248 -0.80 -15.42 -10.47
C ARG A 248 0.58 -14.84 -10.18
N SER A 249 1.26 -14.37 -11.22
CA SER A 249 2.58 -13.73 -11.16
C SER A 249 2.58 -12.35 -10.50
N ILE A 250 1.44 -11.66 -10.44
CA ILE A 250 1.31 -10.31 -9.89
C ILE A 250 0.77 -10.38 -8.46
N PHE A 251 -0.57 -10.32 -8.25
CA PHE A 251 -1.16 -10.36 -6.92
C PHE A 251 -1.94 -11.63 -6.62
N ASN A 252 -2.21 -12.44 -7.62
CA ASN A 252 -2.95 -13.71 -7.47
C ASN A 252 -4.28 -13.53 -6.72
N GLN A 253 -5.03 -12.49 -7.08
CA GLN A 253 -6.35 -12.23 -6.53
C GLN A 253 -7.42 -12.59 -7.59
N ALA A 254 -8.62 -12.96 -7.13
CA ALA A 254 -9.71 -13.22 -8.06
C ALA A 254 -10.05 -11.95 -8.86
N PHE A 255 -10.17 -12.06 -10.18
CA PHE A 255 -10.50 -10.93 -11.06
C PHE A 255 -11.77 -10.21 -10.60
N GLU A 256 -12.84 -10.92 -10.26
CA GLU A 256 -14.09 -10.33 -9.80
C GLU A 256 -13.94 -9.55 -8.49
N LEU A 257 -12.99 -9.94 -7.62
CA LEU A 257 -12.69 -9.20 -6.41
C LEU A 257 -12.04 -7.85 -6.72
N ILE A 258 -11.00 -7.86 -7.57
CA ILE A 258 -10.33 -6.60 -7.95
C ILE A 258 -11.27 -5.70 -8.76
N LYS A 259 -12.05 -6.27 -9.69
CA LYS A 259 -13.09 -5.56 -10.41
C LYS A 259 -14.09 -4.89 -9.46
N TRP A 260 -14.55 -5.60 -8.43
CA TRP A 260 -15.43 -5.02 -7.41
C TRP A 260 -14.83 -3.77 -6.76
N VAL A 261 -13.57 -3.84 -6.35
CA VAL A 261 -12.85 -2.70 -5.77
C VAL A 261 -12.76 -1.53 -6.74
N MET A 262 -12.52 -1.81 -8.01
CA MET A 262 -12.32 -0.78 -9.03
C MET A 262 -13.62 -0.07 -9.47
N GLU A 263 -14.78 -0.71 -9.24
CA GLU A 263 -16.07 -0.23 -9.72
C GLU A 263 -17.07 0.18 -8.62
N ARG A 264 -16.89 -0.26 -7.37
CA ARG A 264 -17.98 -0.18 -6.36
C ARG A 264 -17.55 0.42 -5.01
N PRO A 265 -17.61 1.74 -4.89
CA PRO A 265 -17.80 2.74 -5.94
C PRO A 265 -16.54 2.91 -6.79
N ALA A 266 -16.65 3.55 -7.94
CA ALA A 266 -15.53 3.74 -8.87
C ALA A 266 -14.36 4.56 -8.27
N ASP A 267 -14.63 5.41 -7.30
CA ASP A 267 -13.67 6.22 -6.57
C ASP A 267 -13.32 5.63 -5.16
N ARG A 268 -13.59 4.33 -4.94
CA ARG A 268 -13.19 3.61 -3.73
C ARG A 268 -11.69 3.71 -3.48
N VAL A 269 -10.91 3.56 -4.56
CA VAL A 269 -9.47 3.83 -4.63
C VAL A 269 -9.22 4.76 -5.80
N THR A 270 -8.42 5.80 -5.63
CA THR A 270 -8.09 6.77 -6.68
C THR A 270 -6.60 6.83 -6.92
N TYR A 271 -6.21 7.01 -8.19
CA TYR A 271 -4.83 6.95 -8.64
C TYR A 271 -4.43 8.18 -9.47
N GLY A 272 -5.36 9.00 -9.92
CA GLY A 272 -5.10 10.10 -10.86
C GLY A 272 -4.25 11.23 -10.29
N ASP A 273 -4.31 11.46 -8.98
CA ASP A 273 -3.50 12.47 -8.30
C ASP A 273 -2.54 11.85 -7.29
N LEU A 274 -1.33 11.57 -7.75
CA LEU A 274 -0.24 10.99 -6.95
C LEU A 274 0.80 12.03 -6.52
N ARG A 275 0.43 13.32 -6.54
CA ARG A 275 1.32 14.41 -6.11
C ARG A 275 1.55 14.38 -4.60
N LEU A 276 2.75 14.77 -4.22
CA LEU A 276 3.12 15.04 -2.84
C LEU A 276 2.63 16.46 -2.48
N ILE A 277 1.71 16.55 -1.55
CA ILE A 277 1.15 17.83 -1.10
C ILE A 277 1.54 18.01 0.38
N ARG A 278 2.42 18.95 0.66
CA ARG A 278 2.99 19.17 2.01
C ARG A 278 1.90 19.24 3.09
N SER A 279 0.84 20.01 2.87
CA SER A 279 -0.24 20.19 3.86
C SER A 279 -0.95 18.88 4.23
N GLU A 280 -1.00 17.90 3.33
CA GLU A 280 -1.60 16.59 3.60
C GLU A 280 -0.66 15.74 4.48
N PHE A 281 0.65 15.85 4.28
CA PHE A 281 1.65 15.21 5.14
C PHE A 281 1.73 15.88 6.51
N ASP A 282 1.59 17.20 6.58
CA ASP A 282 1.50 17.95 7.85
C ASP A 282 0.26 17.53 8.64
N GLU A 283 -0.91 17.38 7.99
CA GLU A 283 -2.12 16.83 8.62
C GLU A 283 -1.87 15.40 9.13
N MET A 284 -1.28 14.54 8.30
CA MET A 284 -0.96 13.16 8.70
C MET A 284 0.01 13.12 9.88
N MET A 285 1.06 13.94 9.88
CA MET A 285 2.00 14.07 10.99
C MET A 285 1.28 14.46 12.29
N GLN A 286 0.42 15.48 12.23
CA GLN A 286 -0.35 15.92 13.39
C GLN A 286 -1.29 14.82 13.92
N LEU A 287 -1.93 14.07 13.01
CA LEU A 287 -2.80 12.96 13.37
C LEU A 287 -1.99 11.79 13.99
N ALA A 288 -0.81 11.49 13.44
CA ALA A 288 0.09 10.45 13.94
C ALA A 288 0.62 10.79 15.36
N MET A 289 0.95 12.06 15.60
CA MET A 289 1.33 12.55 16.92
C MET A 289 0.17 12.47 17.93
N ASN A 290 -1.03 12.89 17.52
CA ASN A 290 -2.23 12.78 18.35
C ASN A 290 -2.57 11.32 18.69
N ALA A 291 -2.27 10.40 17.78
CA ALA A 291 -2.43 8.96 17.97
C ALA A 291 -1.27 8.30 18.74
N LYS A 292 -0.27 9.06 19.16
CA LYS A 292 0.95 8.57 19.85
C LYS A 292 1.71 7.50 19.03
N ILE A 293 1.67 7.62 17.71
CA ILE A 293 2.40 6.77 16.77
C ILE A 293 3.79 7.36 16.53
N ILE A 294 3.85 8.69 16.47
CA ILE A 294 5.06 9.49 16.35
C ILE A 294 5.10 10.40 17.57
N ASP A 295 6.25 10.47 18.26
CA ASP A 295 6.38 11.16 19.55
C ASP A 295 6.70 12.66 19.37
N HIS A 296 7.26 13.06 18.22
CA HIS A 296 7.66 14.45 17.94
C HIS A 296 7.52 14.74 16.44
N PRO A 297 7.41 16.03 16.05
CA PRO A 297 7.29 16.37 14.64
C PRO A 297 8.59 16.08 13.89
N ILE A 298 8.49 15.39 12.76
CA ILE A 298 9.60 15.07 11.86
C ILE A 298 9.52 16.03 10.68
N ALA A 299 10.62 16.70 10.36
CA ALA A 299 10.66 17.64 9.24
C ALA A 299 10.32 16.93 7.92
N TYR A 300 9.45 17.53 7.12
CA TYR A 300 8.97 16.98 5.85
C TYR A 300 10.12 16.55 4.92
N GLU A 301 11.15 17.38 4.87
CA GLU A 301 12.36 17.16 4.05
C GLU A 301 13.20 15.97 4.51
N THR A 302 12.96 15.44 5.71
CA THR A 302 13.64 14.24 6.22
C THR A 302 13.18 12.97 5.51
N TYR A 303 11.92 12.93 5.10
CA TYR A 303 11.31 11.72 4.52
C TYR A 303 10.70 11.91 3.12
N VAL A 304 10.65 13.14 2.58
CA VAL A 304 10.10 13.44 1.25
C VAL A 304 11.18 14.07 0.36
N ASP A 305 11.19 13.68 -0.90
CA ASP A 305 11.92 14.33 -1.99
C ASP A 305 10.99 14.62 -3.17
N GLU A 306 10.55 15.87 -3.30
CA GLU A 306 9.66 16.32 -4.37
C GLU A 306 10.37 16.52 -5.72
N THR A 307 11.69 16.39 -5.78
CA THR A 307 12.48 16.70 -6.98
C THR A 307 11.99 15.94 -8.19
N PHE A 308 11.71 14.67 -8.03
CA PHE A 308 11.27 13.77 -9.10
C PHE A 308 9.84 14.09 -9.55
N MET A 309 8.92 14.36 -8.60
CA MET A 309 7.56 14.77 -8.90
C MET A 309 7.52 16.10 -9.65
N ARG A 310 8.33 17.09 -9.25
CA ARG A 310 8.44 18.40 -9.94
C ARG A 310 8.96 18.30 -11.36
N ARG A 311 9.73 17.24 -11.66
CA ARG A 311 10.26 16.92 -13.00
C ARG A 311 9.39 15.89 -13.74
N PHE A 312 8.20 15.58 -13.24
CA PHE A 312 7.29 14.62 -13.86
C PHE A 312 7.08 14.94 -15.33
N ARG A 313 7.23 13.91 -16.16
CA ARG A 313 6.91 13.93 -17.59
C ARG A 313 6.00 12.76 -17.89
N PRO A 314 4.80 13.01 -18.42
CA PRO A 314 3.89 11.93 -18.79
C PRO A 314 4.57 10.97 -19.79
N VAL A 315 4.31 9.68 -19.59
CA VAL A 315 4.72 8.63 -20.52
C VAL A 315 3.48 7.85 -20.96
N ASP A 316 3.50 7.35 -22.17
CA ASP A 316 2.39 6.54 -22.68
C ASP A 316 2.36 5.18 -21.98
N ILE A 317 1.20 4.83 -21.46
CA ILE A 317 0.96 3.53 -20.83
C ILE A 317 0.38 2.59 -21.87
N ASN A 318 1.24 1.77 -22.44
CA ASN A 318 0.86 0.75 -23.41
C ASN A 318 0.81 -0.61 -22.72
N ILE A 319 -0.41 -1.13 -22.58
CA ILE A 319 -0.66 -2.48 -22.05
C ILE A 319 -1.15 -3.32 -23.19
N GLN A 320 -0.37 -4.32 -23.56
CA GLN A 320 -0.71 -5.28 -24.63
C GLN A 320 -1.48 -6.48 -24.08
#